data_25b747bedd057541b0101c9418edb0cb
#
_entry.id   25b747bedd057541b0101c9418edb0cb
#
_cell.length_a   1.000
_cell.length_b   1.000
_cell.length_c   1.000
_cell.angle_alpha   90.00
_cell.angle_beta   90.00
_cell.angle_gamma   90.00
#
_symmetry.space_group_name_H-M   'P 1'
#
loop_
_entity.id
_entity.type
_entity.pdbx_description
1 polymer ?
#
loop_
_entity_poly.entity_id
_entity_poly.type
_entity_poly.pdbx_seq_one_letter_code
_entity_poly.pdbx_strand_id
1 'polypeptide(L)'
;MDIFVTAGPAPARGILKLDDLAAPCALGHGGVETAKKEGDGITPAGAWPVRRIWYRPDREPRPVASLEICQIDRKTGWCDDIKRAEYNRPVTLPFDGSHEVLWRDDGLYDIFLELGFNDAPPVSPAGSAIFLHLEKNDFQPTLGCIAVSRAIMGHILSHITSDSVVHVG
;
A
#
# COMPACT_ATOMS: atom_id res chain seq x y z
N MET A 1 -2.97 -13.23 -10.51
CA MET A 1 -3.79 -12.08 -10.96
C MET A 1 -2.91 -10.85 -11.04
N ASP A 2 -2.94 -10.14 -12.15
CA ASP A 2 -2.18 -8.91 -12.34
C ASP A 2 -3.09 -7.69 -12.23
N ILE A 3 -2.64 -6.70 -11.46
CA ILE A 3 -3.30 -5.41 -11.30
C ILE A 3 -2.42 -4.38 -12.00
N PHE A 4 -2.98 -3.60 -12.91
CA PHE A 4 -2.26 -2.56 -13.64
C PHE A 4 -2.70 -1.18 -13.16
N VAL A 5 -1.73 -0.35 -12.81
CA VAL A 5 -1.93 1.03 -12.37
C VAL A 5 -1.18 1.95 -13.32
N THR A 6 -1.91 2.81 -14.01
CA THR A 6 -1.35 3.80 -14.93
C THR A 6 -1.60 5.22 -14.41
N ALA A 7 -0.59 6.08 -14.50
CA ALA A 7 -0.74 7.48 -14.17
C ALA A 7 -1.76 8.15 -15.12
N GLY A 8 -2.62 8.99 -14.56
CA GLY A 8 -3.53 9.82 -15.32
C GLY A 8 -2.91 11.19 -15.69
N PRO A 9 -3.68 12.07 -16.33
CA PRO A 9 -3.20 13.40 -16.69
C PRO A 9 -2.93 14.30 -15.47
N ALA A 10 -3.55 14.01 -14.33
CA ALA A 10 -3.25 14.70 -13.07
C ALA A 10 -2.22 13.87 -12.26
N PRO A 11 -1.15 14.47 -11.72
CA PRO A 11 -0.01 13.74 -11.15
C PRO A 11 -0.37 12.71 -10.07
N ALA A 12 -1.35 13.01 -9.24
CA ALA A 12 -1.76 12.15 -8.13
C ALA A 12 -3.01 11.31 -8.43
N ARG A 13 -3.39 11.20 -9.70
CA ARG A 13 -4.55 10.41 -10.15
C ARG A 13 -4.10 9.37 -11.14
N GLY A 14 -4.71 8.18 -11.04
CA GLY A 14 -4.44 7.08 -11.95
C GLY A 14 -5.69 6.27 -12.25
N ILE A 15 -5.50 5.30 -13.12
CA ILE A 15 -6.49 4.26 -13.42
C ILE A 15 -5.90 2.92 -13.01
N LEU A 16 -6.63 2.23 -12.16
CA LEU A 16 -6.37 0.83 -11.85
C LEU A 16 -7.19 -0.05 -12.78
N LYS A 17 -6.55 -1.05 -13.37
CA LYS A 17 -7.19 -2.07 -14.20
C LYS A 17 -6.95 -3.44 -13.63
N LEU A 18 -8.00 -4.26 -13.62
CA LEU A 18 -8.01 -5.62 -13.15
C LEU A 18 -9.02 -6.40 -13.98
N ASP A 19 -8.57 -7.34 -14.79
CA ASP A 19 -9.38 -8.02 -15.81
C ASP A 19 -10.11 -6.99 -16.70
N ASP A 20 -11.44 -7.09 -16.80
CA ASP A 20 -12.28 -6.13 -17.56
C ASP A 20 -12.67 -4.88 -16.74
N LEU A 21 -12.27 -4.80 -15.47
CA LEU A 21 -12.57 -3.67 -14.59
C LEU A 21 -11.54 -2.57 -14.74
N ALA A 22 -12.00 -1.34 -14.91
CA ALA A 22 -11.18 -0.15 -14.82
C ALA A 22 -11.80 0.85 -13.84
N ALA A 23 -10.99 1.39 -12.93
CA ALA A 23 -11.47 2.29 -11.89
C ALA A 23 -10.43 3.37 -11.55
N PRO A 24 -10.87 4.56 -11.09
CA PRO A 24 -9.94 5.57 -10.60
C PRO A 24 -9.19 5.10 -9.36
N CYS A 25 -7.95 5.56 -9.23
CA CYS A 25 -7.16 5.42 -8.01
C CYS A 25 -6.42 6.73 -7.69
N ALA A 26 -6.07 6.93 -6.42
CA ALA A 26 -5.14 7.97 -6.04
C ALA A 26 -3.71 7.40 -6.00
N LEU A 27 -2.76 8.29 -6.30
CA LEU A 27 -1.34 8.02 -6.32
C LEU A 27 -0.60 9.01 -5.42
N GLY A 28 0.68 8.83 -5.24
CA GLY A 28 1.54 9.75 -4.54
C GLY A 28 1.51 11.14 -5.14
N HIS A 29 1.57 12.18 -4.29
CA HIS A 29 1.57 13.58 -4.76
C HIS A 29 2.75 13.91 -5.67
N GLY A 30 3.85 13.14 -5.58
CA GLY A 30 5.02 13.23 -6.46
C GLY A 30 4.85 12.56 -7.83
N GLY A 31 3.68 11.94 -8.10
CA GLY A 31 3.44 11.20 -9.34
C GLY A 31 4.00 9.78 -9.33
N VAL A 32 4.23 9.22 -10.52
CA VAL A 32 4.79 7.88 -10.74
C VAL A 32 6.16 8.01 -11.37
N GLU A 33 7.20 7.49 -10.72
CA GLU A 33 8.58 7.55 -11.17
C GLU A 33 9.35 6.28 -10.79
N THR A 34 10.41 5.97 -11.52
CA THR A 34 11.28 4.83 -11.22
C THR A 34 12.27 5.12 -10.07
N ALA A 35 12.72 6.37 -9.96
CA ALA A 35 13.65 6.81 -8.92
C ALA A 35 12.89 7.27 -7.67
N LYS A 36 12.85 6.41 -6.66
CA LYS A 36 12.17 6.69 -5.40
C LYS A 36 13.15 6.90 -4.26
N LYS A 37 12.80 7.82 -3.35
CA LYS A 37 13.48 8.04 -2.06
C LYS A 37 12.44 8.14 -0.95
N GLU A 38 12.89 7.93 0.29
CA GLU A 38 12.05 8.12 1.46
C GLU A 38 11.51 9.56 1.53
N GLY A 39 10.21 9.71 1.76
CA GLY A 39 9.55 11.01 1.94
C GLY A 39 9.30 11.83 0.67
N ASP A 40 9.57 11.34 -0.53
CA ASP A 40 9.40 12.09 -1.79
C ASP A 40 7.96 12.15 -2.33
N GLY A 41 7.06 11.35 -1.75
CA GLY A 41 5.66 11.27 -2.18
C GLY A 41 5.45 10.61 -3.54
N ILE A 42 6.45 9.94 -4.10
CA ILE A 42 6.37 9.24 -5.39
C ILE A 42 5.77 7.84 -5.19
N THR A 43 4.85 7.44 -6.08
CA THR A 43 4.45 6.04 -6.24
C THR A 43 5.49 5.37 -7.15
N PRO A 44 6.21 4.33 -6.67
CA PRO A 44 7.28 3.74 -7.46
C PRO A 44 6.74 2.98 -8.67
N ALA A 45 7.26 3.30 -9.86
CA ALA A 45 7.01 2.53 -11.07
C ALA A 45 7.72 1.17 -10.99
N GLY A 46 7.06 0.11 -11.48
CA GLY A 46 7.61 -1.23 -11.48
C GLY A 46 6.54 -2.30 -11.32
N ALA A 47 6.96 -3.52 -10.97
CA ALA A 47 6.09 -4.68 -10.72
C ALA A 47 6.31 -5.17 -9.28
N TRP A 48 5.29 -5.01 -8.45
CA TRP A 48 5.37 -5.25 -7.01
C TRP A 48 4.49 -6.45 -6.63
N PRO A 49 5.05 -7.57 -6.18
CA PRO A 49 4.25 -8.69 -5.71
C PRO A 49 3.47 -8.30 -4.46
N VAL A 50 2.25 -8.81 -4.35
CA VAL A 50 1.47 -8.63 -3.12
C VAL A 50 1.98 -9.62 -2.08
N ARG A 51 2.36 -9.10 -0.91
CA ARG A 51 2.96 -9.91 0.15
C ARG A 51 1.94 -10.39 1.15
N ARG A 52 1.17 -9.46 1.73
CA ARG A 52 0.24 -9.72 2.84
C ARG A 52 -1.00 -8.84 2.72
N ILE A 53 -2.08 -9.30 3.34
CA ILE A 53 -3.28 -8.52 3.58
C ILE A 53 -3.28 -8.11 5.05
N TRP A 54 -3.38 -6.82 5.31
CA TRP A 54 -3.52 -6.26 6.65
C TRP A 54 -4.92 -5.74 6.86
N TYR A 55 -5.56 -6.01 8.01
CA TYR A 55 -6.92 -5.55 8.27
C TYR A 55 -7.18 -5.23 9.74
N ARG A 56 -8.13 -4.34 9.99
CA ARG A 56 -8.67 -3.94 11.29
C ARG A 56 -9.80 -4.89 11.68
N PRO A 57 -9.62 -5.80 12.65
CA PRO A 57 -10.66 -6.79 12.99
C PRO A 57 -11.89 -6.18 13.67
N ASP A 58 -11.80 -4.94 14.14
CA ASP A 58 -12.93 -4.18 14.70
C ASP A 58 -13.75 -3.44 13.63
N ARG A 59 -13.29 -3.40 12.38
CA ARG A 59 -13.94 -2.69 11.27
C ARG A 59 -14.22 -3.55 10.05
N GLU A 60 -13.41 -4.58 9.83
CA GLU A 60 -13.48 -5.46 8.67
C GLU A 60 -13.59 -6.92 9.09
N PRO A 61 -14.39 -7.73 8.42
CA PRO A 61 -14.33 -9.17 8.56
C PRO A 61 -12.97 -9.69 8.11
N ARG A 62 -12.52 -10.81 8.69
CA ARG A 62 -11.27 -11.43 8.23
C ARG A 62 -11.38 -11.78 6.73
N PRO A 63 -10.46 -11.29 5.89
CA PRO A 63 -10.43 -11.65 4.48
C PRO A 63 -10.21 -13.16 4.28
N VAL A 64 -10.68 -13.67 3.13
CA VAL A 64 -10.43 -15.06 2.72
C VAL A 64 -9.58 -15.01 1.46
N ALA A 65 -8.30 -15.36 1.59
CA ALA A 65 -7.34 -15.35 0.49
C ALA A 65 -6.24 -16.38 0.75
N SER A 66 -5.47 -16.73 -0.30
CA SER A 66 -4.30 -17.59 -0.20
C SER A 66 -3.02 -16.87 0.27
N LEU A 67 -3.12 -15.57 0.55
CA LEU A 67 -2.05 -14.73 1.10
C LEU A 67 -2.03 -14.81 2.64
N GLU A 68 -0.89 -14.46 3.21
CA GLU A 68 -0.78 -14.22 4.65
C GLU A 68 -1.70 -13.06 5.05
N ILE A 69 -2.47 -13.26 6.12
CA ILE A 69 -3.44 -12.28 6.62
C ILE A 69 -3.04 -11.84 8.01
N CYS A 70 -2.71 -10.57 8.15
CA CYS A 70 -2.24 -9.93 9.37
C CYS A 70 -3.33 -9.03 9.99
N GLN A 71 -3.51 -9.13 11.29
CA GLN A 71 -4.37 -8.21 12.02
C GLN A 71 -3.61 -6.95 12.41
N ILE A 72 -4.27 -5.82 12.27
CA ILE A 72 -3.78 -4.54 12.79
C ILE A 72 -4.37 -4.35 14.19
N ASP A 73 -3.52 -4.09 15.16
CA ASP A 73 -3.88 -3.70 16.52
C ASP A 73 -3.31 -2.32 16.88
N ARG A 74 -3.56 -1.85 18.10
CA ARG A 74 -3.08 -0.54 18.59
C ARG A 74 -1.56 -0.44 18.71
N LYS A 75 -0.86 -1.55 18.62
CA LYS A 75 0.60 -1.63 18.71
C LYS A 75 1.25 -1.91 17.36
N THR A 76 0.48 -1.93 16.28
CA THR A 76 1.00 -2.20 14.95
C THR A 76 1.52 -0.92 14.31
N GLY A 77 2.82 -0.89 13.99
CA GLY A 77 3.48 0.20 13.30
C GLY A 77 4.30 -0.31 12.11
N TRP A 78 4.81 0.62 11.30
CA TRP A 78 5.72 0.34 10.18
C TRP A 78 6.90 1.30 10.24
N CYS A 79 8.12 0.76 10.31
CA CYS A 79 9.32 1.58 10.43
C CYS A 79 9.68 2.25 9.09
N ASP A 80 9.74 3.57 9.11
CA ASP A 80 10.23 4.42 8.02
C ASP A 80 11.54 5.16 8.39
N ASP A 81 12.13 4.81 9.53
CA ASP A 81 13.37 5.41 10.01
C ASP A 81 14.57 4.85 9.22
N ILE A 82 15.16 5.70 8.38
CA ILE A 82 16.29 5.36 7.50
C ILE A 82 17.57 4.93 8.24
N LYS A 83 17.63 5.13 9.57
CA LYS A 83 18.78 4.78 10.42
C LYS A 83 18.60 3.46 11.16
N ARG A 84 17.44 2.83 11.06
CA ARG A 84 17.11 1.61 11.80
C ARG A 84 17.28 0.35 10.95
N ALA A 85 17.65 -0.73 11.60
CA ALA A 85 17.72 -2.05 10.96
C ALA A 85 16.33 -2.57 10.55
N GLU A 86 15.29 -2.10 11.24
CA GLU A 86 13.89 -2.40 10.98
C GLU A 86 13.30 -1.62 9.80
N TYR A 87 14.08 -0.77 9.12
CA TYR A 87 13.60 0.04 7.99
C TYR A 87 12.80 -0.79 6.99
N ASN A 88 11.63 -0.24 6.60
CA ASN A 88 10.64 -0.88 5.74
C ASN A 88 10.15 -2.24 6.26
N ARG A 89 9.91 -2.33 7.57
CA ARG A 89 9.39 -3.53 8.24
C ARG A 89 8.28 -3.16 9.22
N PRO A 90 7.33 -4.08 9.49
CA PRO A 90 6.40 -3.90 10.58
C PRO A 90 7.14 -3.91 11.93
N VAL A 91 6.68 -3.07 12.85
CA VAL A 91 7.24 -2.94 14.21
C VAL A 91 6.13 -2.93 15.26
N THR A 92 6.47 -3.30 16.47
CA THR A 92 5.53 -3.25 17.61
C THR A 92 5.74 -1.97 18.41
N LEU A 93 4.66 -1.22 18.63
CA LEU A 93 4.67 0.01 19.42
C LEU A 93 4.60 -0.28 20.93
N PRO A 94 5.27 0.55 21.78
CA PRO A 94 6.08 1.71 21.42
C PRO A 94 7.39 1.32 20.73
N PHE A 95 7.77 2.05 19.69
CA PHE A 95 9.00 1.87 18.94
C PHE A 95 9.82 3.15 18.96
N ASP A 96 11.11 3.03 19.27
CA ASP A 96 12.04 4.16 19.35
C ASP A 96 12.69 4.43 17.99
N GLY A 97 11.93 5.05 17.11
CA GLY A 97 12.32 5.42 15.75
C GLY A 97 11.13 6.00 15.00
N SER A 98 11.40 6.63 13.87
CA SER A 98 10.33 7.11 12.98
C SER A 98 9.51 5.92 12.47
N HIS A 99 8.21 6.04 12.54
CA HIS A 99 7.29 4.98 12.12
C HIS A 99 5.91 5.51 11.76
N GLU A 100 5.22 4.78 10.93
CA GLU A 100 3.81 4.98 10.65
C GLU A 100 2.96 4.12 11.59
N VAL A 101 1.92 4.72 12.22
CA VAL A 101 0.94 3.99 13.03
C VAL A 101 -0.12 3.41 12.10
N LEU A 102 -0.29 2.08 12.11
CA LEU A 102 -1.26 1.43 11.22
C LEU A 102 -2.69 1.42 11.79
N TRP A 103 -2.85 1.55 13.12
CA TRP A 103 -4.17 1.71 13.75
C TRP A 103 -4.66 3.16 13.62
N ARG A 104 -5.40 3.45 12.53
CA ARG A 104 -5.86 4.79 12.18
C ARG A 104 -7.36 4.93 12.38
N ASP A 105 -7.84 6.14 12.66
CA ASP A 105 -9.25 6.44 12.80
C ASP A 105 -9.90 6.95 11.50
N ASP A 106 -9.09 7.35 10.51
CA ASP A 106 -9.53 7.89 9.23
C ASP A 106 -9.98 6.84 8.20
N GLY A 107 -9.86 5.55 8.52
CA GLY A 107 -10.33 4.45 7.68
C GLY A 107 -9.40 4.05 6.54
N LEU A 108 -8.30 4.76 6.29
CA LEU A 108 -7.37 4.47 5.19
C LEU A 108 -6.79 3.04 5.28
N TYR A 109 -6.50 2.59 6.50
CA TYR A 109 -5.90 1.28 6.77
C TYR A 109 -6.87 0.31 7.45
N ASP A 110 -8.18 0.48 7.24
CA ASP A 110 -9.14 -0.54 7.70
C ASP A 110 -8.81 -1.89 7.05
N ILE A 111 -8.38 -1.86 5.78
CA ILE A 111 -7.82 -2.99 5.05
C ILE A 111 -6.85 -2.49 3.98
N PHE A 112 -5.69 -3.13 3.83
CA PHE A 112 -4.74 -2.81 2.79
C PHE A 112 -3.89 -4.02 2.36
N LEU A 113 -3.28 -3.92 1.19
CA LEU A 113 -2.31 -4.87 0.63
C LEU A 113 -0.90 -4.30 0.79
N GLU A 114 -0.02 -5.08 1.37
CA GLU A 114 1.41 -4.80 1.40
C GLU A 114 2.04 -5.16 0.06
N LEU A 115 2.69 -4.21 -0.57
CA LEU A 115 3.39 -4.40 -1.84
C LEU A 115 4.88 -4.65 -1.59
N GLY A 116 5.44 -5.61 -2.31
CA GLY A 116 6.84 -6.03 -2.20
C GLY A 116 7.80 -5.03 -2.84
N PHE A 117 7.66 -3.75 -2.47
CA PHE A 117 8.60 -2.70 -2.87
C PHE A 117 9.72 -2.58 -1.84
N ASN A 118 10.97 -2.58 -2.31
CA ASN A 118 12.15 -2.39 -1.46
C ASN A 118 12.17 -3.29 -0.20
N ASP A 119 11.82 -4.58 -0.33
CA ASP A 119 11.58 -5.45 0.82
C ASP A 119 12.54 -6.64 0.96
N ALA A 120 13.29 -6.99 -0.09
CA ALA A 120 14.04 -8.25 -0.13
C ALA A 120 15.51 -8.11 -0.61
N PRO A 121 16.45 -7.62 0.20
CA PRO A 121 16.29 -6.92 1.48
C PRO A 121 15.94 -5.43 1.30
N PRO A 122 15.40 -4.75 2.34
CA PRO A 122 15.22 -3.32 2.30
C PRO A 122 16.54 -2.56 2.18
N VAL A 123 16.56 -1.55 1.33
CA VAL A 123 17.71 -0.64 1.12
C VAL A 123 17.28 0.76 1.52
N SER A 124 17.87 1.27 2.61
CA SER A 124 17.65 2.66 3.04
C SER A 124 18.51 3.62 2.22
N PRO A 125 18.00 4.78 1.81
CA PRO A 125 16.66 5.34 1.96
C PRO A 125 15.80 5.22 0.69
N ALA A 126 15.72 4.06 0.06
CA ALA A 126 15.07 3.87 -1.23
C ALA A 126 13.52 3.91 -1.17
N GLY A 127 12.95 4.19 0.00
CA GLY A 127 11.51 4.27 0.23
C GLY A 127 10.95 3.09 1.02
N SER A 128 9.86 3.34 1.74
CA SER A 128 9.18 2.37 2.62
C SER A 128 7.67 2.48 2.54
N ALA A 129 6.95 1.53 3.14
CA ALA A 129 5.51 1.58 3.36
C ALA A 129 4.70 1.84 2.08
N ILE A 130 4.98 1.10 1.00
CA ILE A 130 4.19 1.18 -0.23
C ILE A 130 3.06 0.15 -0.15
N PHE A 131 1.84 0.66 0.03
CA PHE A 131 0.62 -0.12 0.19
C PHE A 131 -0.41 0.20 -0.90
N LEU A 132 -1.32 -0.73 -1.14
CA LEU A 132 -2.57 -0.47 -1.84
C LEU A 132 -3.68 -0.47 -0.78
N HIS A 133 -4.25 0.71 -0.48
CA HIS A 133 -5.17 0.93 0.64
C HIS A 133 -6.47 1.61 0.21
N LEU A 134 -7.35 1.88 1.16
CA LEU A 134 -8.61 2.58 0.89
C LEU A 134 -8.40 4.06 0.61
N GLU A 135 -9.17 4.62 -0.33
CA GLU A 135 -9.13 6.04 -0.64
C GLU A 135 -9.78 6.90 0.45
N LYS A 136 -9.44 8.16 0.47
CA LYS A 136 -10.02 9.16 1.34
C LYS A 136 -10.59 10.32 0.53
N ASN A 137 -11.84 10.66 0.80
CA ASN A 137 -12.47 11.90 0.33
C ASN A 137 -12.12 12.27 -1.11
N ASP A 138 -12.73 11.57 -2.08
CA ASP A 138 -12.54 11.85 -3.50
C ASP A 138 -11.07 11.70 -3.98
N PHE A 139 -10.45 10.59 -3.59
CA PHE A 139 -9.11 10.21 -4.05
C PHE A 139 -8.03 11.28 -3.82
N GLN A 140 -7.93 11.79 -2.59
CA GLN A 140 -6.85 12.72 -2.24
C GLN A 140 -5.47 12.08 -2.47
N PRO A 141 -4.45 12.88 -2.87
CA PRO A 141 -3.09 12.38 -3.06
C PRO A 141 -2.55 11.64 -1.84
N THR A 142 -1.77 10.58 -2.09
CA THR A 142 -1.07 9.83 -1.05
C THR A 142 0.38 10.31 -0.88
N LEU A 143 1.10 9.70 0.05
CA LEU A 143 2.54 9.90 0.23
C LEU A 143 3.39 8.88 -0.57
N GLY A 144 2.78 8.19 -1.54
CA GLY A 144 3.44 7.20 -2.39
C GLY A 144 2.66 5.90 -2.56
N CYS A 145 1.69 5.64 -1.70
CA CYS A 145 0.78 4.49 -1.81
C CYS A 145 -0.19 4.62 -2.99
N ILE A 146 -0.89 3.55 -3.28
CA ILE A 146 -2.01 3.49 -4.21
C ILE A 146 -3.29 3.42 -3.38
N ALA A 147 -4.26 4.31 -3.64
CA ALA A 147 -5.53 4.27 -2.91
C ALA A 147 -6.71 4.03 -3.84
N VAL A 148 -7.60 3.12 -3.43
CA VAL A 148 -8.77 2.68 -4.21
C VAL A 148 -10.04 2.77 -3.39
N SER A 149 -11.19 2.83 -4.05
CA SER A 149 -12.46 2.78 -3.34
C SER A 149 -12.67 1.43 -2.64
N ARG A 150 -13.50 1.41 -1.60
CA ARG A 150 -13.85 0.18 -0.87
C ARG A 150 -14.44 -0.90 -1.78
N ALA A 151 -15.23 -0.52 -2.78
CA ALA A 151 -15.81 -1.44 -3.75
C ALA A 151 -14.73 -2.13 -4.60
N ILE A 152 -13.71 -1.37 -5.05
CA ILE A 152 -12.57 -1.90 -5.80
C ILE A 152 -11.70 -2.78 -4.91
N MET A 153 -11.45 -2.40 -3.66
CA MET A 153 -10.74 -3.25 -2.70
C MET A 153 -11.45 -4.60 -2.52
N GLY A 154 -12.77 -4.58 -2.33
CA GLY A 154 -13.57 -5.81 -2.21
C GLY A 154 -13.46 -6.71 -3.45
N HIS A 155 -13.48 -6.11 -4.64
CA HIS A 155 -13.28 -6.85 -5.89
C HIS A 155 -11.86 -7.46 -5.98
N ILE A 156 -10.83 -6.71 -5.64
CA ILE A 156 -9.44 -7.20 -5.59
C ILE A 156 -9.34 -8.39 -4.63
N LEU A 157 -9.87 -8.25 -3.41
CA LEU A 157 -9.78 -9.29 -2.37
C LEU A 157 -10.48 -10.61 -2.77
N SER A 158 -11.50 -10.54 -3.62
CA SER A 158 -12.20 -11.74 -4.09
C SER A 158 -11.43 -12.55 -5.15
N HIS A 159 -10.38 -11.97 -5.73
CA HIS A 159 -9.59 -12.59 -6.82
C HIS A 159 -8.09 -12.71 -6.49
N ILE A 160 -7.61 -12.06 -5.43
CA ILE A 160 -6.20 -12.00 -5.10
C ILE A 160 -5.63 -13.36 -4.70
N THR A 161 -4.41 -13.64 -5.15
CA THR A 161 -3.66 -14.87 -4.84
C THR A 161 -2.21 -14.53 -4.45
N SER A 162 -1.46 -15.53 -3.97
CA SER A 162 -0.03 -15.41 -3.67
C SER A 162 0.84 -14.97 -4.87
N ASP A 163 0.35 -15.19 -6.09
CA ASP A 163 1.07 -14.85 -7.32
C ASP A 163 0.64 -13.50 -7.90
N SER A 164 -0.19 -12.75 -7.16
CA SER A 164 -0.68 -11.44 -7.62
C SER A 164 0.42 -10.40 -7.62
N VAL A 165 0.46 -9.62 -8.70
CA VAL A 165 1.44 -8.53 -8.90
C VAL A 165 0.71 -7.24 -9.23
N VAL A 166 1.17 -6.13 -8.65
CA VAL A 166 0.74 -4.78 -9.00
C VAL A 166 1.80 -4.15 -9.90
N HIS A 167 1.42 -3.88 -11.14
CA HIS A 167 2.24 -3.21 -12.15
C HIS A 167 1.91 -1.73 -12.16
N VAL A 168 2.91 -0.86 -11.96
CA VAL A 168 2.77 0.59 -11.91
C VAL A 168 3.60 1.22 -13.01
N GLY A 169 2.96 2.07 -13.87
CA GLY A 169 3.65 2.73 -14.98
C GLY A 169 2.79 3.70 -15.78
#